data_cde61cba2482e7c017023ed979cd1144
#
_entry.id   cde61cba2482e7c017023ed979cd1144
#
_cell.length_a   1.000
_cell.length_b   1.000
_cell.length_c   1.000
_cell.angle_alpha   90.00
_cell.angle_beta   90.00
_cell.angle_gamma   90.00
#
_symmetry.space_group_name_H-M   'P 1'
#
loop_
_entity.id
_entity.type
_entity.pdbx_description
1 polymer ?
#
loop_
_entity_poly.entity_id
_entity_poly.type
_entity_poly.pdbx_seq_one_letter_code
_entity_poly.pdbx_strand_id
1 'polypeptide(L)'
;MSAVLSWAGDDDGLPTQALVHPSRSRARRSQPGELPPEIEQAIWRGCDLGAQAGEVVSSGFAALDAELPGGGWPCQSIAEVLSPQPSVLEWRVIGPALRAIVAAGRNVVVVGPPKTPHLPGLRHSGIDEKHLVWVRADTPAERLWCTEQLVKSGASGALVAWLPQARPEQIRRLQVCAQACEGRVFLFRPTAA
;
A
#
# COMPACT_ATOMS: atom_id res chain seq x y z
N MET A 1 -9.40 -26.93 -55.18
CA MET A 1 -9.07 -26.58 -56.57
C MET A 1 -7.73 -25.88 -56.55
N SER A 2 -6.76 -26.53 -57.21
CA SER A 2 -5.36 -26.19 -57.30
C SER A 2 -5.11 -24.97 -58.18
N ALA A 3 -4.05 -24.23 -57.92
CA ALA A 3 -3.25 -23.60 -58.97
C ALA A 3 -1.81 -23.45 -58.50
N VAL A 4 -0.96 -24.31 -59.00
CA VAL A 4 0.49 -24.24 -59.01
C VAL A 4 0.86 -23.32 -60.18
N LEU A 5 1.74 -22.36 -59.99
CA LEU A 5 2.46 -21.66 -61.06
C LEU A 5 3.95 -21.81 -60.84
N SER A 6 4.54 -22.62 -61.68
CA SER A 6 5.98 -22.80 -61.89
C SER A 6 6.46 -21.72 -62.84
N TRP A 7 7.60 -21.07 -62.52
CA TRP A 7 8.38 -20.29 -63.48
C TRP A 7 9.81 -20.84 -63.56
N ALA A 8 10.22 -21.27 -64.70
CA ALA A 8 11.58 -21.66 -65.03
C ALA A 8 12.16 -20.70 -66.10
N GLY A 9 13.45 -20.42 -66.01
CA GLY A 9 14.28 -19.71 -66.98
C GLY A 9 14.94 -18.47 -66.41
N ASP A 10 16.19 -18.12 -66.65
CA ASP A 10 17.33 -18.62 -67.30
C ASP A 10 18.58 -18.00 -66.74
N ASP A 11 19.71 -18.65 -66.88
CA ASP A 11 21.08 -18.23 -66.56
C ASP A 11 21.46 -16.85 -67.11
N ASP A 12 22.09 -16.01 -66.25
CA ASP A 12 23.16 -15.13 -66.73
C ASP A 12 24.09 -14.80 -65.56
N GLY A 13 25.35 -15.12 -65.71
CA GLY A 13 26.39 -15.08 -64.75
C GLY A 13 26.84 -13.68 -64.36
N LEU A 14 26.92 -13.44 -63.05
CA LEU A 14 27.72 -12.37 -62.44
C LEU A 14 28.48 -12.90 -61.20
N PRO A 15 29.67 -12.37 -60.89
CA PRO A 15 30.64 -12.99 -60.00
C PRO A 15 30.17 -12.92 -58.53
N THR A 16 30.26 -14.07 -57.86
CA THR A 16 29.99 -14.26 -56.45
C THR A 16 30.98 -13.46 -55.60
N GLN A 17 30.60 -12.28 -55.14
CA GLN A 17 31.24 -11.66 -53.99
C GLN A 17 30.75 -12.34 -52.73
N ALA A 18 31.67 -13.03 -52.06
CA ALA A 18 31.44 -13.62 -50.74
C ALA A 18 31.11 -12.52 -49.72
N LEU A 19 29.84 -12.38 -49.40
CA LEU A 19 29.39 -11.59 -48.21
C LEU A 19 29.82 -12.35 -46.97
N VAL A 20 30.92 -11.88 -46.38
CA VAL A 20 31.32 -12.27 -45.02
C VAL A 20 30.24 -11.77 -44.08
N HIS A 21 29.33 -12.63 -43.66
CA HIS A 21 28.43 -12.35 -42.59
C HIS A 21 29.24 -12.24 -41.28
N PRO A 22 29.16 -11.13 -40.54
CA PRO A 22 29.75 -11.10 -39.22
C PRO A 22 29.08 -12.17 -38.38
N SER A 23 29.87 -13.06 -37.80
CA SER A 23 29.45 -14.08 -36.89
C SER A 23 28.63 -13.40 -35.75
N ARG A 24 27.33 -13.62 -35.78
CA ARG A 24 26.48 -13.27 -34.62
C ARG A 24 27.03 -14.03 -33.42
N SER A 25 27.67 -13.33 -32.53
CA SER A 25 28.02 -13.83 -31.21
C SER A 25 26.75 -14.43 -30.64
N ARG A 26 26.80 -15.72 -30.33
CA ARG A 26 25.73 -16.46 -29.69
C ARG A 26 25.43 -15.75 -28.37
N ALA A 27 24.37 -14.93 -28.34
CA ALA A 27 23.86 -14.37 -27.10
C ALA A 27 23.65 -15.53 -26.12
N ARG A 28 24.34 -15.46 -24.99
CA ARG A 28 24.23 -16.41 -23.89
C ARG A 28 22.75 -16.52 -23.57
N ARG A 29 22.14 -17.68 -23.75
CA ARG A 29 20.76 -17.93 -23.34
C ARG A 29 20.73 -17.75 -21.84
N SER A 30 20.12 -16.66 -21.39
CA SER A 30 19.79 -16.43 -19.98
C SER A 30 18.96 -17.62 -19.50
N GLN A 31 19.29 -18.17 -18.36
CA GLN A 31 18.48 -19.21 -17.73
C GLN A 31 17.10 -18.62 -17.41
N PRO A 32 15.99 -19.40 -17.51
CA PRO A 32 14.67 -18.90 -17.17
C PRO A 32 14.67 -18.53 -15.67
N GLY A 33 14.64 -17.23 -15.37
CA GLY A 33 14.62 -16.70 -14.00
C GLY A 33 15.64 -15.60 -13.72
N GLU A 34 16.73 -15.46 -14.50
CA GLU A 34 17.66 -14.33 -14.37
C GLU A 34 17.29 -13.21 -15.34
N LEU A 35 16.89 -12.09 -14.80
CA LEU A 35 16.67 -10.86 -15.55
C LEU A 35 18.02 -10.21 -15.90
N PRO A 36 18.15 -9.54 -17.06
CA PRO A 36 19.33 -8.75 -17.34
C PRO A 36 19.56 -7.70 -16.22
N PRO A 37 20.82 -7.46 -15.81
CA PRO A 37 21.13 -6.56 -14.67
C PRO A 37 20.58 -5.14 -14.85
N GLU A 38 20.46 -4.67 -16.09
CA GLU A 38 19.85 -3.37 -16.42
C GLU A 38 18.33 -3.35 -16.13
N ILE A 39 17.64 -4.49 -16.35
CA ILE A 39 16.22 -4.65 -16.05
C ILE A 39 16.06 -4.92 -14.55
N GLU A 40 16.95 -5.68 -13.94
CA GLU A 40 16.90 -5.96 -12.50
C GLU A 40 17.04 -4.70 -11.65
N GLN A 41 17.86 -3.73 -12.08
CA GLN A 41 17.98 -2.41 -11.44
C GLN A 41 16.78 -1.49 -11.71
N ALA A 42 16.04 -1.70 -12.80
CA ALA A 42 14.87 -0.92 -13.15
C ALA A 42 13.56 -1.49 -12.60
N ILE A 43 13.58 -2.74 -12.12
CA ILE A 43 12.39 -3.38 -11.53
C ILE A 43 12.26 -2.96 -10.06
N TRP A 44 11.20 -2.27 -9.79
CA TRP A 44 10.74 -2.00 -8.44
C TRP A 44 10.13 -3.27 -7.85
N ARG A 45 10.77 -3.83 -6.83
CA ARG A 45 10.21 -4.96 -6.08
C ARG A 45 9.30 -4.42 -4.98
N GLY A 46 8.18 -5.10 -4.73
CA GLY A 46 7.26 -4.69 -3.65
C GLY A 46 7.92 -4.61 -2.26
N CYS A 47 8.99 -5.38 -2.02
CA CYS A 47 9.81 -5.29 -0.81
C CYS A 47 10.65 -4.00 -0.76
N ASP A 48 10.99 -3.41 -1.90
CA ASP A 48 11.78 -2.16 -1.97
C ASP A 48 10.91 -0.93 -1.68
N LEU A 49 9.58 -1.07 -1.78
CA LEU A 49 8.61 -0.07 -1.31
C LEU A 49 8.75 0.23 0.18
N GLY A 50 9.22 -0.74 0.96
CA GLY A 50 9.52 -0.55 2.38
C GLY A 50 10.87 0.11 2.68
N ALA A 51 11.82 0.07 1.74
CA ALA A 51 13.15 0.65 1.93
C ALA A 51 13.16 2.20 1.85
N GLN A 52 12.13 2.81 1.27
CA GLN A 52 11.87 4.25 1.32
C GLN A 52 10.81 4.58 2.40
N ALA A 53 10.70 3.76 3.43
CA ALA A 53 9.80 4.04 4.53
C ALA A 53 10.24 5.36 5.18
N GLY A 54 9.40 6.36 5.05
CA GLY A 54 9.47 7.56 5.86
C GLY A 54 9.40 7.21 7.35
N GLU A 55 9.19 8.19 8.20
CA GLU A 55 9.03 7.97 9.64
C GLU A 55 7.95 6.90 9.91
N VAL A 56 8.29 5.90 10.74
CA VAL A 56 7.37 4.84 11.18
C VAL A 56 7.16 4.89 12.67
N VAL A 57 6.04 4.35 13.14
CA VAL A 57 5.78 4.11 14.57
C VAL A 57 5.68 2.60 14.79
N SER A 58 6.43 2.09 15.78
CA SER A 58 6.34 0.68 16.15
C SER A 58 4.89 0.27 16.42
N SER A 59 4.52 -0.90 15.97
CA SER A 59 3.21 -1.49 16.29
C SER A 59 3.11 -1.91 17.75
N GLY A 60 4.24 -2.02 18.43
CA GLY A 60 4.36 -2.58 19.79
C GLY A 60 4.42 -4.10 19.82
N PHE A 61 4.48 -4.74 18.65
CA PHE A 61 4.61 -6.18 18.49
C PHE A 61 5.80 -6.47 17.58
N ALA A 62 6.90 -6.98 18.13
CA ALA A 62 8.13 -7.19 17.39
C ALA A 62 7.94 -8.10 16.15
N ALA A 63 7.08 -9.12 16.26
CA ALA A 63 6.77 -10.00 15.14
C ALA A 63 6.02 -9.28 14.00
N LEU A 64 5.14 -8.33 14.35
CA LEU A 64 4.43 -7.53 13.34
C LEU A 64 5.36 -6.48 12.74
N ASP A 65 6.18 -5.84 13.56
CA ASP A 65 7.15 -4.86 13.07
C ASP A 65 8.14 -5.48 12.07
N ALA A 66 8.55 -6.74 12.28
CA ALA A 66 9.42 -7.46 11.34
C ALA A 66 8.78 -7.68 9.96
N GLU A 67 7.46 -7.76 9.88
CA GLU A 67 6.71 -7.98 8.63
C GLU A 67 6.25 -6.65 7.98
N LEU A 68 6.18 -5.56 8.76
CA LEU A 68 5.75 -4.28 8.25
C LEU A 68 6.87 -3.56 7.49
N PRO A 69 6.60 -2.97 6.33
CA PRO A 69 7.56 -2.15 5.62
C PRO A 69 8.12 -1.03 6.50
N GLY A 70 9.44 -0.97 6.63
CA GLY A 70 10.11 0.02 7.48
C GLY A 70 10.10 -0.29 8.98
N GLY A 71 9.57 -1.45 9.40
CA GLY A 71 9.60 -1.88 10.80
C GLY A 71 8.52 -1.28 11.69
N GLY A 72 7.40 -0.85 11.11
CA GLY A 72 6.30 -0.28 11.89
C GLY A 72 5.18 0.32 11.02
N TRP A 73 4.24 1.01 11.67
CA TRP A 73 3.16 1.71 10.97
C TRP A 73 3.69 2.93 10.23
N PRO A 74 3.42 3.05 8.92
CA PRO A 74 3.96 4.12 8.10
C PRO A 74 3.34 5.47 8.42
N CYS A 75 4.12 6.55 8.23
CA CYS A 75 3.65 7.90 8.04
C CYS A 75 3.39 8.17 6.54
N GLN A 76 2.64 9.21 6.21
CA GLN A 76 2.36 9.62 4.81
C GLN A 76 1.76 8.50 3.93
N SER A 77 1.12 7.55 4.57
CA SER A 77 0.48 6.39 3.94
C SER A 77 -0.69 5.91 4.76
N ILE A 78 -1.52 5.08 4.15
CA ILE A 78 -2.63 4.41 4.83
C ILE A 78 -2.19 3.01 5.24
N ALA A 79 -2.38 2.69 6.51
CA ALA A 79 -2.37 1.32 6.98
C ALA A 79 -3.78 0.75 6.89
N GLU A 80 -4.04 -0.08 5.88
CA GLU A 80 -5.32 -0.78 5.75
C GLU A 80 -5.27 -2.09 6.53
N VAL A 81 -6.16 -2.22 7.51
CA VAL A 81 -6.28 -3.41 8.35
C VAL A 81 -7.56 -4.14 7.99
N LEU A 82 -7.42 -5.33 7.45
CA LEU A 82 -8.54 -6.20 7.09
C LEU A 82 -8.86 -7.14 8.24
N SER A 83 -10.10 -7.10 8.72
CA SER A 83 -10.56 -7.94 9.82
C SER A 83 -11.81 -8.74 9.41
N PRO A 84 -11.87 -10.05 9.72
CA PRO A 84 -13.07 -10.85 9.47
C PRO A 84 -14.24 -10.44 10.36
N GLN A 85 -13.96 -9.88 11.54
CA GLN A 85 -14.96 -9.44 12.50
C GLN A 85 -14.62 -8.05 13.04
N PRO A 86 -15.39 -7.02 12.68
CA PRO A 86 -15.18 -5.67 13.20
C PRO A 86 -15.43 -5.61 14.71
N SER A 87 -14.70 -4.72 15.39
CA SER A 87 -14.75 -4.43 16.84
C SER A 87 -14.17 -5.52 17.75
N VAL A 88 -13.31 -6.40 17.27
CA VAL A 88 -12.71 -7.46 18.09
C VAL A 88 -11.24 -7.19 18.37
N LEU A 89 -10.45 -6.88 17.35
CA LEU A 89 -8.99 -6.82 17.44
C LEU A 89 -8.40 -5.42 17.19
N GLU A 90 -9.15 -4.53 16.57
CA GLU A 90 -8.64 -3.27 16.03
C GLU A 90 -7.87 -2.45 17.09
N TRP A 91 -8.50 -2.20 18.23
CA TRP A 91 -7.89 -1.44 19.32
C TRP A 91 -6.65 -2.13 19.91
N ARG A 92 -6.61 -3.46 19.88
CA ARG A 92 -5.41 -4.19 20.33
C ARG A 92 -4.26 -4.05 19.37
N VAL A 93 -4.54 -4.13 18.07
CA VAL A 93 -3.50 -4.08 17.02
C VAL A 93 -2.84 -2.71 16.94
N ILE A 94 -3.64 -1.63 17.00
CA ILE A 94 -3.11 -0.26 16.88
C ILE A 94 -2.87 0.42 18.24
N GLY A 95 -3.37 -0.17 19.33
CA GLY A 95 -3.35 0.43 20.67
C GLY A 95 -1.97 0.90 21.15
N PRO A 96 -0.90 0.07 21.04
CA PRO A 96 0.43 0.52 21.44
C PRO A 96 0.92 1.74 20.64
N ALA A 97 0.66 1.79 19.33
CA ALA A 97 1.00 2.95 18.49
C ALA A 97 0.18 4.19 18.89
N LEU A 98 -1.12 4.03 19.12
CA LEU A 98 -1.98 5.15 19.58
C LEU A 98 -1.53 5.67 20.95
N ARG A 99 -1.14 4.80 21.87
CA ARG A 99 -0.58 5.20 23.17
C ARG A 99 0.67 6.04 23.02
N ALA A 100 1.59 5.68 22.15
CA ALA A 100 2.80 6.46 21.87
C ALA A 100 2.44 7.85 21.30
N ILE A 101 1.47 7.93 20.40
CA ILE A 101 0.98 9.17 19.80
C ILE A 101 0.35 10.09 20.87
N VAL A 102 -0.49 9.53 21.75
CA VAL A 102 -1.12 10.28 22.85
C VAL A 102 -0.08 10.72 23.87
N ALA A 103 0.90 9.88 24.20
CA ALA A 103 2.01 10.25 25.09
C ALA A 103 2.87 11.39 24.52
N ALA A 104 2.95 11.54 23.21
CA ALA A 104 3.56 12.68 22.52
C ALA A 104 2.66 13.92 22.47
N GLY A 105 1.51 13.93 23.18
CA GLY A 105 0.58 15.06 23.26
C GLY A 105 -0.28 15.26 21.99
N ARG A 106 -0.31 14.29 21.08
CA ARG A 106 -1.09 14.40 19.83
C ARG A 106 -2.46 13.74 19.96
N ASN A 107 -3.44 14.26 19.23
CA ASN A 107 -4.81 13.74 19.25
C ASN A 107 -4.98 12.54 18.33
N VAL A 108 -5.87 11.65 18.74
CA VAL A 108 -6.39 10.53 17.94
C VAL A 108 -7.82 10.85 17.54
N VAL A 109 -8.10 10.84 16.25
CA VAL A 109 -9.44 11.06 15.71
C VAL A 109 -10.02 9.74 15.25
N VAL A 110 -11.27 9.47 15.65
CA VAL A 110 -11.99 8.22 15.37
C VAL A 110 -13.23 8.51 14.54
N VAL A 111 -13.40 7.85 13.40
CA VAL A 111 -14.51 8.05 12.47
C VAL A 111 -15.28 6.75 12.27
N GLY A 112 -16.57 6.79 12.57
CA GLY A 112 -17.53 5.72 12.29
C GLY A 112 -17.20 4.36 12.90
N PRO A 113 -16.76 4.26 14.16
CA PRO A 113 -16.50 2.97 14.81
C PRO A 113 -17.81 2.15 14.85
N PRO A 114 -17.74 0.83 14.63
CA PRO A 114 -18.93 -0.03 14.61
C PRO A 114 -19.62 -0.16 15.97
N LYS A 115 -18.87 0.16 17.05
CA LYS A 115 -19.38 0.26 18.42
C LYS A 115 -18.79 1.48 19.10
N THR A 116 -19.53 2.04 20.05
CA THR A 116 -19.01 3.13 20.90
C THR A 116 -17.72 2.70 21.59
N PRO A 117 -16.64 3.49 21.48
CA PRO A 117 -15.39 3.19 22.16
C PRO A 117 -15.60 3.07 23.68
N HIS A 118 -15.08 2.01 24.29
CA HIS A 118 -15.14 1.80 25.73
C HIS A 118 -14.05 2.61 26.42
N LEU A 119 -14.37 3.82 26.84
CA LEU A 119 -13.41 4.77 27.42
C LEU A 119 -12.59 4.21 28.59
N PRO A 120 -13.17 3.48 29.57
CA PRO A 120 -12.36 2.88 30.64
C PRO A 120 -11.30 1.90 30.11
N GLY A 121 -11.64 1.10 29.09
CA GLY A 121 -10.68 0.20 28.45
C GLY A 121 -9.57 0.93 27.69
N LEU A 122 -9.89 2.03 27.01
CA LEU A 122 -8.90 2.87 26.33
C LEU A 122 -7.96 3.53 27.34
N ARG A 123 -8.48 4.08 28.44
CA ARG A 123 -7.65 4.61 29.54
C ARG A 123 -6.72 3.54 30.13
N HIS A 124 -7.23 2.36 30.37
CA HIS A 124 -6.42 1.23 30.86
C HIS A 124 -5.30 0.88 29.88
N SER A 125 -5.54 1.04 28.58
CA SER A 125 -4.55 0.85 27.51
C SER A 125 -3.61 2.05 27.33
N GLY A 126 -3.73 3.09 28.15
CA GLY A 126 -2.89 4.30 28.10
C GLY A 126 -3.33 5.31 27.04
N ILE A 127 -4.56 5.24 26.57
CA ILE A 127 -5.15 6.22 25.65
C ILE A 127 -6.09 7.13 26.46
N ASP A 128 -5.61 8.32 26.81
CA ASP A 128 -6.41 9.31 27.55
C ASP A 128 -7.50 9.91 26.62
N GLU A 129 -8.72 9.93 27.11
CA GLU A 129 -9.87 10.47 26.39
C GLU A 129 -9.74 11.96 26.04
N LYS A 130 -8.91 12.74 26.75
CA LYS A 130 -8.61 14.14 26.43
C LYS A 130 -7.99 14.30 25.04
N HIS A 131 -7.31 13.25 24.58
CA HIS A 131 -6.69 13.19 23.27
C HIS A 131 -7.54 12.41 22.24
N LEU A 132 -8.75 12.01 22.60
CA LEU A 132 -9.64 11.24 21.72
C LEU A 132 -10.75 12.14 21.18
N VAL A 133 -10.77 12.33 19.87
CA VAL A 133 -11.84 13.05 19.16
C VAL A 133 -12.69 12.04 18.40
N TRP A 134 -13.95 11.96 18.76
CA TRP A 134 -14.88 11.08 18.07
C TRP A 134 -15.75 11.86 17.10
N VAL A 135 -15.58 11.59 15.81
CA VAL A 135 -16.40 12.15 14.72
C VAL A 135 -17.56 11.21 14.44
N ARG A 136 -18.76 11.68 14.73
CA ARG A 136 -19.99 10.98 14.42
C ARG A 136 -20.28 11.11 12.92
N ALA A 137 -20.34 10.00 12.23
CA ALA A 137 -20.67 9.89 10.82
C ALA A 137 -21.51 8.61 10.64
N ASP A 138 -22.78 8.79 10.33
CA ASP A 138 -23.74 7.68 10.37
C ASP A 138 -23.81 6.95 9.03
N THR A 139 -23.66 7.68 7.92
CA THR A 139 -23.69 7.12 6.57
C THR A 139 -22.30 6.79 6.01
N PRO A 140 -22.18 5.81 5.10
CA PRO A 140 -20.91 5.53 4.41
C PRO A 140 -20.31 6.72 3.68
N ALA A 141 -21.16 7.57 3.10
CA ALA A 141 -20.72 8.78 2.40
C ALA A 141 -20.12 9.82 3.37
N GLU A 142 -20.76 10.06 4.51
CA GLU A 142 -20.25 10.94 5.56
C GLU A 142 -18.92 10.43 6.13
N ARG A 143 -18.82 9.13 6.43
CA ARG A 143 -17.58 8.52 6.92
C ARG A 143 -16.43 8.74 5.96
N LEU A 144 -16.66 8.47 4.67
CA LEU A 144 -15.64 8.68 3.64
C LEU A 144 -15.25 10.15 3.54
N TRP A 145 -16.23 11.05 3.50
CA TRP A 145 -15.99 12.48 3.39
C TRP A 145 -15.22 13.03 4.62
N CYS A 146 -15.67 12.70 5.84
CA CYS A 146 -14.98 13.09 7.07
C CYS A 146 -13.55 12.58 7.09
N THR A 147 -13.35 11.31 6.74
CA THR A 147 -12.01 10.70 6.67
C THR A 147 -11.12 11.47 5.70
N GLU A 148 -11.62 11.79 4.51
CA GLU A 148 -10.85 12.54 3.51
C GLU A 148 -10.48 13.95 3.99
N GLN A 149 -11.43 14.68 4.61
CA GLN A 149 -11.14 16.02 5.16
C GLN A 149 -10.11 15.97 6.28
N LEU A 150 -10.21 14.99 7.17
CA LEU A 150 -9.28 14.80 8.30
C LEU A 150 -7.88 14.43 7.82
N VAL A 151 -7.76 13.55 6.82
CA VAL A 151 -6.47 13.24 6.20
C VAL A 151 -5.85 14.47 5.59
N LYS A 152 -6.62 15.25 4.80
CA LYS A 152 -6.15 16.48 4.16
C LYS A 152 -5.73 17.56 5.16
N SER A 153 -6.39 17.64 6.30
CA SER A 153 -6.07 18.64 7.33
C SER A 153 -4.73 18.38 8.01
N GLY A 154 -4.29 17.11 8.09
CA GLY A 154 -3.08 16.71 8.81
C GLY A 154 -3.08 17.04 10.31
N ALA A 155 -4.21 17.49 10.86
CA ALA A 155 -4.30 18.05 12.21
C ALA A 155 -4.20 17.02 13.33
N SER A 156 -4.30 15.72 13.04
CA SER A 156 -4.28 14.65 14.05
C SER A 156 -2.96 13.90 14.10
N GLY A 157 -2.61 13.35 15.26
CA GLY A 157 -1.50 12.42 15.41
C GLY A 157 -1.81 11.05 14.81
N ALA A 158 -3.08 10.64 14.93
CA ALA A 158 -3.62 9.47 14.25
C ALA A 158 -5.07 9.67 13.86
N LEU A 159 -5.45 9.11 12.73
CA LEU A 159 -6.81 8.96 12.26
C LEU A 159 -7.16 7.47 12.18
N VAL A 160 -8.25 7.08 12.80
CA VAL A 160 -8.77 5.71 12.81
C VAL A 160 -10.17 5.72 12.20
N ALA A 161 -10.37 5.09 11.06
CA ALA A 161 -11.64 5.12 10.36
C ALA A 161 -12.12 3.72 9.95
N TRP A 162 -13.43 3.47 10.11
CA TRP A 162 -14.09 2.24 9.64
C TRP A 162 -14.85 2.54 8.37
N LEU A 163 -14.34 2.02 7.24
CA LEU A 163 -14.89 2.22 5.90
C LEU A 163 -15.25 0.89 5.22
N PRO A 164 -16.21 0.12 5.77
CA PRO A 164 -16.48 -1.23 5.29
C PRO A 164 -17.00 -1.30 3.85
N GLN A 165 -17.55 -0.20 3.34
CA GLN A 165 -18.13 -0.13 2.00
C GLN A 165 -17.30 0.74 1.05
N ALA A 166 -16.08 1.12 1.43
CA ALA A 166 -15.24 1.92 0.57
C ALA A 166 -14.77 1.12 -0.65
N ARG A 167 -14.92 1.71 -1.83
CA ARG A 167 -14.48 1.12 -3.09
C ARG A 167 -12.99 1.35 -3.32
N PRO A 168 -12.31 0.52 -4.12
CA PRO A 168 -10.87 0.63 -4.37
C PRO A 168 -10.43 2.04 -4.82
N GLU A 169 -11.23 2.71 -5.68
CA GLU A 169 -10.93 4.06 -6.16
C GLU A 169 -10.97 5.10 -5.03
N GLN A 170 -11.85 4.91 -4.05
CA GLN A 170 -11.95 5.78 -2.89
C GLN A 170 -10.74 5.61 -1.96
N ILE A 171 -10.31 4.36 -1.73
CA ILE A 171 -9.10 4.06 -0.96
C ILE A 171 -7.87 4.66 -1.66
N ARG A 172 -7.75 4.48 -2.99
CA ARG A 172 -6.65 5.07 -3.76
C ARG A 172 -6.61 6.59 -3.63
N ARG A 173 -7.77 7.26 -3.67
CA ARG A 173 -7.86 8.72 -3.46
C ARG A 173 -7.42 9.13 -2.06
N LEU A 174 -7.85 8.40 -1.03
CA LEU A 174 -7.39 8.62 0.34
C LEU A 174 -5.89 8.43 0.49
N GLN A 175 -5.32 7.40 -0.17
CA GLN A 175 -3.88 7.14 -0.17
C GLN A 175 -3.09 8.31 -0.75
N VAL A 176 -3.56 8.91 -1.84
CA VAL A 176 -2.94 10.13 -2.41
C VAL A 176 -3.00 11.29 -1.42
N CYS A 177 -4.14 11.48 -0.75
CA CYS A 177 -4.26 12.52 0.28
C CYS A 177 -3.33 12.27 1.48
N ALA A 178 -3.11 11.00 1.85
CA ALA A 178 -2.28 10.63 3.00
C ALA A 178 -0.79 10.92 2.79
N GLN A 179 -0.32 11.06 1.56
CA GLN A 179 1.07 11.41 1.25
C GLN A 179 1.50 12.77 1.83
N ALA A 180 0.56 13.68 2.05
CA ALA A 180 0.80 14.98 2.68
C ALA A 180 0.45 14.99 4.18
N CYS A 181 -0.02 13.88 4.75
CA CYS A 181 -0.45 13.79 6.13
C CYS A 181 0.69 13.30 7.02
N GLU A 182 1.08 14.09 8.02
CA GLU A 182 2.07 13.69 9.02
C GLU A 182 1.53 12.71 10.07
N GLY A 183 0.20 12.65 10.23
CA GLY A 183 -0.47 11.72 11.11
C GLY A 183 -0.51 10.29 10.56
N ARG A 184 -0.72 9.31 11.43
CA ARG A 184 -0.92 7.90 11.02
C ARG A 184 -2.38 7.70 10.64
N VAL A 185 -2.62 7.03 9.51
CA VAL A 185 -3.97 6.79 9.00
C VAL A 185 -4.24 5.28 9.00
N PHE A 186 -5.15 4.86 9.86
CA PHE A 186 -5.59 3.47 9.96
C PHE A 186 -6.99 3.33 9.38
N LEU A 187 -7.15 2.48 8.39
CA LEU A 187 -8.45 2.14 7.83
C LEU A 187 -8.81 0.69 8.15
N PHE A 188 -9.96 0.50 8.77
CA PHE A 188 -10.49 -0.82 9.06
C PHE A 188 -11.58 -1.20 8.08
N ARG A 189 -11.43 -2.39 7.48
CA ARG A 189 -12.36 -2.96 6.50
C ARG A 189 -12.55 -4.46 6.74
N PRO A 190 -13.68 -5.04 6.30
CA PRO A 190 -13.83 -6.49 6.31
C PRO A 190 -12.91 -7.15 5.28
N THR A 191 -12.45 -8.38 5.56
CA THR A 191 -11.61 -9.17 4.64
C THR A 191 -12.31 -9.52 3.31
N ALA A 192 -13.64 -9.48 3.27
CA ALA A 192 -14.48 -9.76 2.09
C ALA A 192 -14.97 -8.47 1.41
N ALA A 193 -14.21 -7.38 1.46
CA ALA A 193 -14.59 -6.09 0.88
C ALA A 193 -14.05 -5.91 -0.55
#